data_40575b362188149737924fce632079d4
#
_entry.id   40575b362188149737924fce632079d4
#
_cell.length_a   1.000
_cell.length_b   1.000
_cell.length_c   1.000
_cell.angle_alpha   90.00
_cell.angle_beta   90.00
_cell.angle_gamma   90.00
#
_symmetry.space_group_name_H-M   'P 1'
#
loop_
_entity.id
_entity.type
_entity.pdbx_description
1 polymer ?
#
loop_
_entity_poly.entity_id
_entity_poly.type
_entity_poly.pdbx_seq_one_letter_code
_entity_poly.pdbx_strand_id
1 'polypeptide(L)'
;LDIDSKFTKADHLIAQSTKYENENEHYQKMIVKFDNLNLNDVEKIDLYFALSKANEDQNKIEKSFQFLRKGNNLKKNILKYNVDDDIRLIEKIIEDFKKVNFAEFKNNDQNNMIFIFNFGNLFIEINIKVP
;
A
#
# COMPACT_ATOMS: atom_id res chain seq x y z
N LEU A 1 -19.99 -1.45 -25.02
CA LEU A 1 -19.76 -1.39 -23.57
C LEU A 1 -19.14 -0.01 -23.30
N ASP A 2 -19.98 0.93 -22.87
CA ASP A 2 -19.50 2.20 -22.33
C ASP A 2 -18.81 1.89 -21.01
N ILE A 3 -17.49 1.80 -21.05
CA ILE A 3 -16.69 1.72 -19.85
C ILE A 3 -16.78 3.08 -19.18
N ASP A 4 -17.23 3.11 -17.94
CA ASP A 4 -17.31 4.32 -17.14
C ASP A 4 -15.97 5.08 -17.23
N SER A 5 -16.01 6.25 -17.85
CA SER A 5 -14.82 7.08 -18.06
C SER A 5 -14.14 7.48 -16.75
N LYS A 6 -14.86 7.41 -15.61
CA LYS A 6 -14.36 7.71 -14.28
C LYS A 6 -13.81 6.49 -13.54
N PHE A 7 -13.81 5.29 -14.16
CA PHE A 7 -13.30 4.10 -13.50
C PHE A 7 -11.76 4.10 -13.41
N THR A 8 -11.22 5.00 -12.60
CA THR A 8 -9.78 5.23 -12.39
C THR A 8 -9.07 4.07 -11.72
N LYS A 9 -9.82 3.21 -10.99
CA LYS A 9 -9.29 1.96 -10.45
C LYS A 9 -8.76 1.03 -11.52
N ALA A 10 -9.41 0.96 -12.68
CA ALA A 10 -8.91 0.19 -13.81
C ALA A 10 -7.59 0.77 -14.33
N ASP A 11 -7.47 2.10 -14.44
CA ASP A 11 -6.21 2.75 -14.86
C ASP A 11 -5.07 2.40 -13.89
N HIS A 12 -5.34 2.40 -12.60
CA HIS A 12 -4.34 2.01 -11.58
C HIS A 12 -3.90 0.55 -11.73
N LEU A 13 -4.83 -0.39 -11.90
CA LEU A 13 -4.51 -1.81 -12.11
C LEU A 13 -3.75 -2.06 -13.41
N ILE A 14 -4.14 -1.39 -14.50
CA ILE A 14 -3.43 -1.45 -15.78
C ILE A 14 -2.00 -0.92 -15.60
N ALA A 15 -1.84 0.20 -14.91
CA ALA A 15 -0.52 0.77 -14.67
C ALA A 15 0.39 -0.16 -13.87
N GLN A 16 -0.14 -0.91 -12.91
CA GLN A 16 0.64 -1.89 -12.14
C GLN A 16 1.12 -3.08 -12.98
N SER A 17 0.37 -3.46 -14.02
CA SER A 17 0.69 -4.60 -14.90
C SER A 17 1.43 -4.20 -16.18
N THR A 18 1.53 -2.90 -16.47
CA THR A 18 2.15 -2.35 -17.69
C THR A 18 3.52 -1.78 -17.37
N LYS A 19 4.50 -1.99 -18.25
CA LYS A 19 5.76 -1.27 -18.24
C LYS A 19 5.70 -0.11 -19.25
N TYR A 20 5.86 1.10 -18.77
CA TYR A 20 5.80 2.31 -19.60
C TYR A 20 7.19 2.71 -20.08
N GLU A 21 7.48 2.49 -21.34
CA GLU A 21 8.73 2.94 -21.96
C GLU A 21 8.62 4.41 -22.47
N ASN A 22 7.39 4.88 -22.66
CA ASN A 22 7.08 6.23 -23.11
C ASN A 22 5.68 6.66 -22.66
N GLU A 23 5.28 7.88 -23.02
CA GLU A 23 3.93 8.39 -22.79
C GLU A 23 2.95 7.83 -23.84
N ASN A 24 2.64 6.54 -23.70
CA ASN A 24 1.75 5.82 -24.61
C ASN A 24 0.28 6.32 -24.51
N GLU A 25 -0.60 5.72 -25.32
CA GLU A 25 -2.02 6.10 -25.37
C GLU A 25 -2.70 6.02 -23.98
N HIS A 26 -2.40 4.99 -23.18
CA HIS A 26 -2.98 4.86 -21.85
C HIS A 26 -2.51 5.97 -20.90
N TYR A 27 -1.23 6.34 -20.97
CA TYR A 27 -0.69 7.46 -20.20
C TYR A 27 -1.43 8.76 -20.55
N GLN A 28 -1.62 9.05 -21.84
CA GLN A 28 -2.34 10.23 -22.30
C GLN A 28 -3.80 10.23 -21.83
N LYS A 29 -4.48 9.08 -21.88
CA LYS A 29 -5.85 8.94 -21.35
C LYS A 29 -5.93 9.25 -19.85
N MET A 30 -4.96 8.80 -19.04
CA MET A 30 -4.91 9.14 -17.62
C MET A 30 -4.75 10.65 -17.38
N ILE A 31 -3.88 11.32 -18.15
CA ILE A 31 -3.72 12.79 -18.06
C ILE A 31 -5.03 13.50 -18.43
N VAL A 32 -5.65 13.11 -19.54
CA VAL A 32 -6.92 13.71 -19.99
C VAL A 32 -8.03 13.53 -18.94
N LYS A 33 -8.13 12.35 -18.33
CA LYS A 33 -9.09 12.12 -17.24
C LYS A 33 -8.83 13.03 -16.06
N PHE A 34 -7.56 13.17 -15.69
CA PHE A 34 -7.16 13.97 -14.54
C PHE A 34 -7.49 15.47 -14.74
N ASP A 35 -7.29 15.99 -15.96
CA ASP A 35 -7.47 17.41 -16.26
C ASP A 35 -8.93 17.77 -16.52
N ASN A 36 -9.72 16.87 -17.13
CA ASN A 36 -11.03 17.21 -17.67
C ASN A 36 -12.22 16.62 -16.91
N LEU A 37 -12.01 15.63 -16.02
CA LEU A 37 -13.09 15.04 -15.26
C LEU A 37 -13.17 15.60 -13.84
N ASN A 38 -14.40 15.82 -13.37
CA ASN A 38 -14.62 16.12 -11.96
C ASN A 38 -14.52 14.83 -11.14
N LEU A 39 -13.29 14.52 -10.70
CA LEU A 39 -12.96 13.32 -9.97
C LEU A 39 -13.10 13.55 -8.46
N ASN A 40 -13.64 12.57 -7.75
CA ASN A 40 -13.59 12.54 -6.30
C ASN A 40 -12.17 12.17 -5.79
N ASP A 41 -11.95 12.26 -4.48
CA ASP A 41 -10.62 12.04 -3.91
C ASP A 41 -10.09 10.61 -4.10
N VAL A 42 -10.98 9.60 -4.07
CA VAL A 42 -10.59 8.21 -4.31
C VAL A 42 -10.15 8.01 -5.75
N GLU A 43 -10.92 8.55 -6.70
CA GLU A 43 -10.60 8.52 -8.14
C GLU A 43 -9.26 9.23 -8.42
N LYS A 44 -9.01 10.37 -7.77
CA LYS A 44 -7.73 11.08 -7.88
C LYS A 44 -6.57 10.26 -7.33
N ILE A 45 -6.75 9.57 -6.21
CA ILE A 45 -5.72 8.72 -5.61
C ILE A 45 -5.30 7.63 -6.59
N ASP A 46 -6.26 6.94 -7.21
CA ASP A 46 -5.96 5.90 -8.19
C ASP A 46 -5.11 6.43 -9.35
N LEU A 47 -5.49 7.59 -9.92
CA LEU A 47 -4.73 8.21 -11.01
C LEU A 47 -3.35 8.70 -10.56
N TYR A 48 -3.22 9.26 -9.36
CA TYR A 48 -1.92 9.67 -8.83
C TYR A 48 -0.96 8.50 -8.74
N PHE A 49 -1.40 7.34 -8.24
CA PHE A 49 -0.56 6.16 -8.15
C PHE A 49 -0.25 5.56 -9.53
N ALA A 50 -1.23 5.54 -10.44
CA ALA A 50 -1.02 5.10 -11.81
C ALA A 50 0.00 5.97 -12.55
N LEU A 51 -0.13 7.29 -12.47
CA LEU A 51 0.80 8.25 -13.08
C LEU A 51 2.18 8.23 -12.42
N SER A 52 2.25 8.01 -11.09
CA SER A 52 3.51 7.82 -10.40
C SER A 52 4.27 6.63 -10.98
N LYS A 53 3.63 5.45 -11.04
CA LYS A 53 4.21 4.24 -11.61
C LYS A 53 4.66 4.42 -13.06
N ALA A 54 3.81 5.01 -13.90
CA ALA A 54 4.13 5.25 -15.29
C ALA A 54 5.32 6.21 -15.51
N ASN A 55 5.50 7.20 -14.63
CA ASN A 55 6.65 8.10 -14.68
C ASN A 55 7.92 7.43 -14.11
N GLU A 56 7.81 6.57 -13.10
CA GLU A 56 8.91 5.78 -12.57
C GLU A 56 9.51 4.87 -13.65
N ASP A 57 8.67 4.14 -14.37
CA ASP A 57 9.10 3.26 -15.47
C ASP A 57 9.86 4.01 -16.57
N GLN A 58 9.50 5.28 -16.81
CA GLN A 58 10.17 6.16 -17.76
C GLN A 58 11.41 6.87 -17.18
N ASN A 59 11.83 6.50 -15.95
CA ASN A 59 12.93 7.14 -15.24
C ASN A 59 12.72 8.65 -14.97
N LYS A 60 11.46 9.10 -14.96
CA LYS A 60 11.07 10.48 -14.60
C LYS A 60 10.82 10.57 -13.10
N ILE A 61 11.86 10.32 -12.30
CA ILE A 61 11.78 10.09 -10.85
C ILE A 61 11.14 11.25 -10.11
N GLU A 62 11.54 12.49 -10.42
CA GLU A 62 10.97 13.68 -9.77
C GLU A 62 9.45 13.78 -9.98
N LYS A 63 8.99 13.57 -11.21
CA LYS A 63 7.57 13.62 -11.55
C LYS A 63 6.79 12.46 -10.90
N SER A 64 7.37 11.26 -10.88
CA SER A 64 6.83 10.11 -10.16
C SER A 64 6.63 10.44 -8.69
N PHE A 65 7.66 10.96 -8.03
CA PHE A 65 7.60 11.30 -6.61
C PHE A 65 6.56 12.38 -6.28
N GLN A 66 6.40 13.37 -7.16
CA GLN A 66 5.35 14.40 -7.00
C GLN A 66 3.94 13.79 -7.02
N PHE A 67 3.66 12.87 -7.94
CA PHE A 67 2.39 12.16 -7.99
C PHE A 67 2.19 11.26 -6.78
N LEU A 68 3.20 10.47 -6.42
CA LEU A 68 3.17 9.60 -5.25
C LEU A 68 2.85 10.37 -3.96
N ARG A 69 3.51 11.51 -3.75
CA ARG A 69 3.29 12.38 -2.60
C ARG A 69 1.85 12.93 -2.54
N LYS A 70 1.31 13.37 -3.69
CA LYS A 70 -0.07 13.86 -3.77
C LYS A 70 -1.08 12.76 -3.43
N GLY A 71 -0.90 11.56 -4.00
CA GLY A 71 -1.75 10.40 -3.73
C GLY A 71 -1.72 9.99 -2.27
N ASN A 72 -0.54 9.90 -1.66
CA ASN A 72 -0.37 9.55 -0.26
C ASN A 72 -0.99 10.59 0.68
N ASN A 73 -0.83 11.88 0.40
CA ASN A 73 -1.43 12.95 1.22
C ASN A 73 -2.96 12.86 1.20
N LEU A 74 -3.57 12.67 0.02
CA LEU A 74 -5.02 12.49 -0.11
C LEU A 74 -5.49 11.23 0.62
N LYS A 75 -4.80 10.11 0.44
CA LYS A 75 -5.11 8.85 1.11
C LYS A 75 -5.03 8.98 2.62
N LYS A 76 -3.99 9.64 3.14
CA LYS A 76 -3.84 9.93 4.57
C LYS A 76 -5.04 10.71 5.13
N ASN A 77 -5.50 11.73 4.41
CA ASN A 77 -6.64 12.54 4.83
C ASN A 77 -7.95 11.74 4.88
N ILE A 78 -8.18 10.86 3.90
CA ILE A 78 -9.38 10.00 3.86
C ILE A 78 -9.36 8.98 4.99
N LEU A 79 -8.22 8.34 5.22
CA LEU A 79 -8.08 7.29 6.22
C LEU A 79 -8.05 7.84 7.65
N LYS A 80 -7.92 9.15 7.82
CA LYS A 80 -7.69 9.79 9.14
C LYS A 80 -6.57 9.08 9.92
N TYR A 81 -5.54 8.64 9.17
CA TYR A 81 -4.43 7.88 9.73
C TYR A 81 -3.71 8.66 10.82
N ASN A 82 -3.54 8.02 11.96
CA ASN A 82 -2.77 8.56 13.08
C ASN A 82 -1.71 7.54 13.50
N VAL A 83 -0.45 7.93 13.42
CA VAL A 83 0.69 7.09 13.80
C VAL A 83 0.65 6.67 15.28
N ASP A 84 0.03 7.49 16.15
CA ASP A 84 -0.08 7.17 17.57
C ASP A 84 -0.96 5.94 17.83
N ASP A 85 -1.91 5.64 16.93
CA ASP A 85 -2.72 4.43 17.01
C ASP A 85 -1.87 3.18 16.73
N ASP A 86 -0.97 3.24 15.76
CA ASP A 86 -0.02 2.16 15.46
C ASP A 86 0.97 1.96 16.62
N ILE A 87 1.49 3.07 17.18
CA ILE A 87 2.40 3.00 18.33
C ILE A 87 1.71 2.32 19.52
N ARG A 88 0.49 2.73 19.86
CA ARG A 88 -0.29 2.11 20.95
C ARG A 88 -0.55 0.62 20.70
N LEU A 89 -0.83 0.25 19.43
CA LEU A 89 -1.02 -1.15 19.07
C LEU A 89 0.27 -1.96 19.28
N ILE A 90 1.40 -1.44 18.83
CA ILE A 90 2.71 -2.08 18.99
C ILE A 90 3.07 -2.22 20.48
N GLU A 91 2.88 -1.17 21.26
CA GLU A 91 3.13 -1.20 22.72
C GLU A 91 2.27 -2.27 23.41
N LYS A 92 0.99 -2.36 23.06
CA LYS A 92 0.10 -3.41 23.58
C LYS A 92 0.55 -4.81 23.20
N ILE A 93 0.99 -5.01 21.95
CA ILE A 93 1.54 -6.30 21.50
C ILE A 93 2.77 -6.67 22.35
N ILE A 94 3.71 -5.73 22.52
CA ILE A 94 4.91 -5.96 23.35
C ILE A 94 4.53 -6.32 24.77
N GLU A 95 3.54 -5.65 25.35
CA GLU A 95 3.07 -5.89 26.71
C GLU A 95 2.43 -7.30 26.86
N ASP A 96 1.61 -7.68 25.90
CA ASP A 96 0.96 -8.99 25.88
C ASP A 96 1.98 -10.11 25.69
N PHE A 97 3.00 -9.92 24.84
CA PHE A 97 4.11 -10.86 24.69
C PHE A 97 4.92 -11.07 25.98
N LYS A 98 5.11 -10.03 26.79
CA LYS A 98 5.81 -10.15 28.09
C LYS A 98 5.05 -11.06 29.07
N LYS A 99 3.74 -11.20 28.91
CA LYS A 99 2.89 -12.05 29.76
C LYS A 99 2.88 -13.52 29.33
N VAL A 100 3.35 -13.84 28.12
CA VAL A 100 3.39 -15.20 27.60
C VAL A 100 4.44 -16.02 28.36
N ASN A 101 4.01 -17.06 29.04
CA ASN A 101 4.91 -18.00 29.70
C ASN A 101 5.47 -19.01 28.70
N PHE A 102 6.59 -18.69 28.08
CA PHE A 102 7.24 -19.56 27.09
C PHE A 102 7.73 -20.88 27.69
N ALA A 103 7.85 -21.02 29.03
CA ALA A 103 8.26 -22.25 29.69
C ALA A 103 7.20 -23.37 29.59
N GLU A 104 5.93 -23.01 29.42
CA GLU A 104 4.84 -23.98 29.25
C GLU A 104 4.88 -24.66 27.87
N PHE A 105 5.57 -24.10 26.91
CA PHE A 105 5.68 -24.64 25.57
C PHE A 105 6.89 -25.56 25.35
N LYS A 106 7.70 -25.81 26.39
CA LYS A 106 8.92 -26.64 26.31
C LYS A 106 8.70 -28.16 26.16
N ASN A 107 7.47 -28.64 26.18
CA ASN A 107 7.18 -30.06 26.24
C ASN A 107 6.97 -30.78 24.90
N ASN A 108 7.26 -30.17 23.76
CA ASN A 108 7.17 -30.81 22.46
C ASN A 108 8.47 -30.70 21.68
N ASP A 109 9.13 -31.82 21.43
CA ASP A 109 10.49 -31.96 20.90
C ASP A 109 10.71 -31.46 19.43
N GLN A 110 9.80 -30.70 18.85
CA GLN A 110 9.90 -30.14 17.47
C GLN A 110 9.35 -28.72 17.36
N ASN A 111 9.70 -27.81 18.25
CA ASN A 111 8.97 -26.55 18.32
C ASN A 111 9.75 -25.35 17.80
N ASN A 112 9.56 -25.11 16.52
CA ASN A 112 9.62 -23.74 16.01
C ASN A 112 8.24 -23.12 16.23
N MET A 113 8.08 -22.16 17.15
CA MET A 113 6.87 -21.35 17.22
C MET A 113 6.93 -20.28 16.16
N ILE A 114 6.00 -20.34 15.21
CA ILE A 114 5.86 -19.33 14.17
C ILE A 114 4.69 -18.43 14.59
N PHE A 115 4.98 -17.17 14.91
CA PHE A 115 3.96 -16.16 15.10
C PHE A 115 3.76 -15.40 13.81
N ILE A 116 2.56 -15.48 13.25
CA ILE A 116 2.19 -14.70 12.06
C ILE A 116 1.31 -13.54 12.52
N PHE A 117 1.84 -12.33 12.42
CA PHE A 117 1.05 -11.12 12.63
C PHE A 117 0.61 -10.59 11.28
N ASN A 118 -0.70 -10.46 11.12
CA ASN A 118 -1.29 -9.86 9.94
C ASN A 118 -1.76 -8.43 10.27
N PHE A 119 -1.00 -7.44 9.82
CA PHE A 119 -1.36 -6.03 9.91
C PHE A 119 -1.77 -5.51 8.52
N GLY A 120 -2.92 -5.93 8.05
CA GLY A 120 -3.37 -5.57 6.71
C GLY A 120 -2.47 -6.16 5.62
N ASN A 121 -1.58 -5.37 5.03
CA ASN A 121 -0.65 -5.84 3.99
C ASN A 121 0.76 -6.15 4.51
N LEU A 122 0.99 -6.03 5.81
CA LEU A 122 2.27 -6.34 6.43
C LEU A 122 2.19 -7.67 7.17
N PHE A 123 2.96 -8.66 6.73
CA PHE A 123 3.16 -9.92 7.43
C PHE A 123 4.48 -9.85 8.19
N ILE A 124 4.41 -10.02 9.50
CA ILE A 124 5.61 -10.18 10.34
C ILE A 124 5.65 -11.64 10.79
N GLU A 125 6.62 -12.37 10.30
CA GLU A 125 6.92 -13.72 10.75
C GLU A 125 8.04 -13.66 11.79
N ILE A 126 7.74 -14.09 13.01
CA ILE A 126 8.74 -14.24 14.07
C ILE A 126 8.97 -15.72 14.30
N ASN A 127 10.13 -16.20 13.91
CA ASN A 127 10.55 -17.58 14.13
C ASN A 127 11.40 -17.64 15.40
N ILE A 128 10.84 -18.19 16.48
CA ILE A 128 11.53 -18.34 17.76
C ILE A 128 11.99 -19.79 17.88
N LYS A 129 13.31 -20.01 17.78
CA LYS A 129 13.92 -21.27 18.22
C LYS A 129 13.86 -21.31 19.75
N VAL A 130 13.06 -22.21 20.28
CA VAL A 130 13.10 -22.49 21.71
C VAL A 130 14.33 -23.38 21.96
N PRO A 131 15.28 -22.98 22.84
CA PRO A 131 16.45 -23.78 23.15
C PRO A 131 16.12 -25.06 23.89
#